data_74a3da076cf7641d5c8084711c64aacb
#
_entry.id   74a3da076cf7641d5c8084711c64aacb
#
_cell.length_a   1.000
_cell.length_b   1.000
_cell.length_c   1.000
_cell.angle_alpha   90.00
_cell.angle_beta   90.00
_cell.angle_gamma   90.00
#
_symmetry.space_group_name_H-M   'P 1'
#
loop_
_entity.id
_entity.type
_entity.pdbx_description
1 polymer ?
#
loop_
_entity_poly.entity_id
_entity_poly.type
_entity_poly.pdbx_seq_one_letter_code
_entity_poly.pdbx_strand_id
1 'polypeptide(L)'
;INIILHIDAALSPGALARALVTCTEAKTAAIQELLAPSRYSSGIATGSGTDGTILIANPLSSTYLTNAGKHCKLGEYIGRTVKKAVKEALDRQSGLNPAFQHNILNRMDRFGITEDSLWSTYLQKLSEKEKKLSPFVRAEFEDCLSRLCHNDTLVTYTSLYAHLMDQLDWGLLSPDETIPAGKQILNLAGFPTDAHCSCSDDQNPIAKMADFYLQGLVELIMKQ
;
A
#
# COMPACT_ATOMS: atom_id res chain seq x y z
N ILE A 1 -0.59 -10.49 -14.30
CA ILE A 1 -0.29 -11.70 -13.51
C ILE A 1 -0.93 -12.88 -14.23
N ASN A 2 -0.10 -13.86 -14.70
CA ASN A 2 -0.60 -15.06 -15.35
C ASN A 2 -0.45 -16.26 -14.38
N ILE A 3 -1.55 -17.01 -14.18
CA ILE A 3 -1.62 -18.12 -13.24
C ILE A 3 -1.97 -19.41 -14.01
N ILE A 4 -1.19 -20.46 -13.82
CA ILE A 4 -1.53 -21.81 -14.23
C ILE A 4 -1.76 -22.62 -12.95
N LEU A 5 -3.01 -23.01 -12.70
CA LEU A 5 -3.41 -23.80 -11.54
C LEU A 5 -3.74 -25.24 -11.97
N HIS A 6 -2.90 -26.19 -11.56
CA HIS A 6 -3.15 -27.62 -11.77
C HIS A 6 -3.76 -28.24 -10.51
N ILE A 7 -4.84 -28.99 -10.69
CA ILE A 7 -5.57 -29.68 -9.62
C ILE A 7 -5.62 -31.18 -10.00
N ASP A 8 -4.92 -31.98 -9.24
CA ASP A 8 -4.88 -33.45 -9.47
C ASP A 8 -6.13 -34.15 -8.90
N ALA A 9 -7.30 -33.70 -9.41
CA ALA A 9 -8.61 -34.28 -9.15
C ALA A 9 -9.51 -34.08 -10.36
N ALA A 10 -10.44 -34.99 -10.56
CA ALA A 10 -11.55 -34.78 -11.51
C ALA A 10 -12.55 -33.81 -10.89
N LEU A 11 -12.93 -32.79 -11.63
CA LEU A 11 -13.84 -31.74 -11.18
C LEU A 11 -15.12 -31.72 -12.02
N SER A 12 -16.25 -31.50 -11.35
CA SER A 12 -17.47 -31.12 -12.09
C SER A 12 -17.27 -29.76 -12.80
N PRO A 13 -18.00 -29.48 -13.90
CA PRO A 13 -17.91 -28.17 -14.57
C PRO A 13 -18.17 -26.99 -13.61
N GLY A 14 -19.12 -27.13 -12.70
CA GLY A 14 -19.41 -26.12 -11.66
C GLY A 14 -18.24 -25.94 -10.67
N ALA A 15 -17.58 -27.03 -10.28
CA ALA A 15 -16.39 -26.96 -9.41
C ALA A 15 -15.21 -26.28 -10.14
N LEU A 16 -15.02 -26.55 -11.43
CA LEU A 16 -13.98 -25.92 -12.23
C LEU A 16 -14.21 -24.39 -12.36
N ALA A 17 -15.44 -23.98 -12.67
CA ALA A 17 -15.81 -22.56 -12.71
C ALA A 17 -15.62 -21.90 -11.33
N ARG A 18 -16.00 -22.57 -10.25
CA ARG A 18 -15.79 -22.07 -8.90
C ARG A 18 -14.31 -21.97 -8.51
N ALA A 19 -13.48 -22.90 -8.96
CA ALA A 19 -12.03 -22.85 -8.76
C ALA A 19 -11.40 -21.61 -9.39
N LEU A 20 -11.88 -21.19 -10.58
CA LEU A 20 -11.46 -19.94 -11.23
C LEU A 20 -11.75 -18.72 -10.36
N VAL A 21 -12.96 -18.63 -9.82
CA VAL A 21 -13.34 -17.54 -8.91
C VAL A 21 -12.45 -17.52 -7.67
N THR A 22 -12.28 -18.68 -7.01
CA THR A 22 -11.45 -18.80 -5.80
C THR A 22 -9.98 -18.45 -6.09
N CYS A 23 -9.45 -18.81 -7.26
CA CYS A 23 -8.11 -18.45 -7.71
C CYS A 23 -7.98 -16.92 -7.88
N THR A 24 -8.93 -16.26 -8.51
CA THR A 24 -8.95 -14.81 -8.71
C THR A 24 -9.04 -14.07 -7.38
N GLU A 25 -9.90 -14.52 -6.46
CA GLU A 25 -10.01 -13.96 -5.12
C GLU A 25 -8.69 -14.08 -4.34
N ALA A 26 -8.01 -15.22 -4.45
CA ALA A 26 -6.71 -15.44 -3.79
C ALA A 26 -5.60 -14.55 -4.36
N LYS A 27 -5.57 -14.34 -5.69
CA LYS A 27 -4.68 -13.39 -6.35
C LYS A 27 -4.91 -11.97 -5.81
N THR A 28 -6.15 -11.54 -5.77
CA THR A 28 -6.52 -10.21 -5.26
C THR A 28 -6.10 -10.03 -3.81
N ALA A 29 -6.34 -11.03 -2.96
CA ALA A 29 -5.90 -11.01 -1.56
C ALA A 29 -4.37 -10.86 -1.45
N ALA A 30 -3.57 -11.53 -2.30
CA ALA A 30 -2.12 -11.39 -2.31
C ALA A 30 -1.67 -9.95 -2.63
N ILE A 31 -2.31 -9.31 -3.62
CA ILE A 31 -2.04 -7.94 -4.04
C ILE A 31 -2.41 -6.95 -2.93
N GLN A 32 -3.57 -7.15 -2.28
CA GLN A 32 -4.04 -6.35 -1.15
C GLN A 32 -3.10 -6.47 0.06
N GLU A 33 -2.67 -7.68 0.42
CA GLU A 33 -1.74 -7.92 1.53
C GLU A 33 -0.33 -7.33 1.28
N LEU A 34 0.06 -7.14 0.01
CA LEU A 34 1.29 -6.45 -0.39
C LEU A 34 1.09 -4.95 -0.58
N LEU A 35 -0.11 -4.42 -0.38
CA LEU A 35 -0.45 -3.00 -0.54
C LEU A 35 -0.02 -2.44 -1.90
N ALA A 36 -0.14 -3.22 -2.97
CA ALA A 36 0.21 -2.77 -4.31
C ALA A 36 -0.63 -1.54 -4.69
N PRO A 37 -0.02 -0.39 -5.02
CA PRO A 37 -0.78 0.82 -5.29
C PRO A 37 -1.56 0.71 -6.60
N SER A 38 -2.75 1.31 -6.65
CA SER A 38 -3.46 1.54 -7.90
C SER A 38 -2.73 2.63 -8.71
N ARG A 39 -2.70 2.50 -10.05
CA ARG A 39 -2.15 3.54 -10.92
C ARG A 39 -3.14 4.67 -11.23
N TYR A 40 -4.42 4.48 -10.94
CA TYR A 40 -5.48 5.39 -11.35
C TYR A 40 -6.27 5.96 -10.18
N SER A 41 -5.90 5.62 -8.95
CA SER A 41 -6.54 6.11 -7.72
C SER A 41 -5.57 6.04 -6.54
N SER A 42 -5.95 6.66 -5.42
CA SER A 42 -5.26 6.52 -4.12
C SER A 42 -5.44 5.13 -3.47
N GLY A 43 -6.26 4.27 -4.06
CA GLY A 43 -6.58 2.95 -3.53
C GLY A 43 -5.49 1.89 -3.78
N ILE A 44 -5.77 0.69 -3.29
CA ILE A 44 -4.94 -0.50 -3.48
C ILE A 44 -5.44 -1.26 -4.71
N ALA A 45 -4.53 -1.75 -5.56
CA ALA A 45 -4.86 -2.51 -6.76
C ALA A 45 -5.57 -3.83 -6.43
N THR A 46 -6.46 -4.28 -7.30
CA THR A 46 -7.17 -5.57 -7.20
C THR A 46 -6.65 -6.61 -8.20
N GLY A 47 -5.80 -6.19 -9.14
CA GLY A 47 -5.24 -7.00 -10.20
C GLY A 47 -4.24 -6.23 -11.05
N SER A 48 -3.81 -6.81 -12.16
CA SER A 48 -3.01 -6.14 -13.19
C SER A 48 -3.79 -6.06 -14.49
N GLY A 49 -3.41 -5.12 -15.40
CA GLY A 49 -4.10 -4.92 -16.68
C GLY A 49 -4.06 -6.11 -17.64
N THR A 50 -3.23 -7.13 -17.36
CA THR A 50 -3.02 -8.31 -18.22
C THR A 50 -3.14 -9.61 -17.44
N ASP A 51 -4.09 -9.69 -16.50
CA ASP A 51 -4.33 -10.90 -15.73
C ASP A 51 -4.87 -12.03 -16.60
N GLY A 52 -4.30 -13.23 -16.47
CA GLY A 52 -4.75 -14.45 -17.12
C GLY A 52 -4.75 -15.62 -16.14
N THR A 53 -5.72 -16.54 -16.27
CA THR A 53 -5.78 -17.74 -15.43
C THR A 53 -6.15 -18.95 -16.26
N ILE A 54 -5.33 -20.01 -16.17
CA ILE A 54 -5.58 -21.32 -16.76
C ILE A 54 -5.78 -22.32 -15.62
N LEU A 55 -6.88 -23.04 -15.66
CA LEU A 55 -7.17 -24.14 -14.74
C LEU A 55 -7.03 -25.48 -15.46
N ILE A 56 -6.31 -26.41 -14.85
CA ILE A 56 -6.12 -27.77 -15.35
C ILE A 56 -6.58 -28.74 -14.26
N ALA A 57 -7.59 -29.53 -14.58
CA ALA A 57 -8.05 -30.64 -13.74
C ALA A 57 -7.63 -31.98 -14.33
N ASN A 58 -7.42 -33.00 -13.51
CA ASN A 58 -7.11 -34.34 -13.97
C ASN A 58 -8.41 -35.18 -14.09
N PRO A 59 -8.96 -35.40 -15.30
CA PRO A 59 -10.21 -36.13 -15.47
C PRO A 59 -10.07 -37.66 -15.19
N LEU A 60 -8.84 -38.16 -15.13
CA LEU A 60 -8.54 -39.56 -14.86
C LEU A 60 -8.28 -39.85 -13.37
N SER A 61 -8.30 -38.84 -12.53
CA SER A 61 -8.13 -38.98 -11.08
C SER A 61 -9.27 -39.82 -10.49
N SER A 62 -8.93 -40.69 -9.55
CA SER A 62 -9.93 -41.42 -8.75
C SER A 62 -10.67 -40.51 -7.76
N THR A 63 -10.13 -39.33 -7.51
CA THR A 63 -10.78 -38.32 -6.67
C THR A 63 -11.67 -37.42 -7.52
N TYR A 64 -12.98 -37.43 -7.26
CA TYR A 64 -13.95 -36.55 -7.91
C TYR A 64 -14.50 -35.55 -6.93
N LEU A 65 -14.40 -34.24 -7.27
CA LEU A 65 -14.82 -33.13 -6.42
C LEU A 65 -15.88 -32.27 -7.12
N THR A 66 -16.90 -31.92 -6.38
CA THR A 66 -18.06 -31.13 -6.86
C THR A 66 -18.05 -29.68 -6.39
N ASN A 67 -17.07 -29.29 -5.55
CA ASN A 67 -16.98 -27.95 -5.00
C ASN A 67 -15.50 -27.49 -4.87
N ALA A 68 -15.22 -26.24 -5.17
CA ALA A 68 -13.93 -25.58 -5.00
C ALA A 68 -14.05 -24.20 -4.30
N GLY A 69 -15.15 -23.98 -3.59
CA GLY A 69 -15.42 -22.76 -2.84
C GLY A 69 -14.67 -22.69 -1.51
N LYS A 70 -14.71 -21.52 -0.87
CA LYS A 70 -13.95 -21.20 0.36
C LYS A 70 -14.30 -22.08 1.57
N HIS A 71 -15.48 -22.72 1.58
CA HIS A 71 -15.91 -23.60 2.67
C HIS A 71 -15.56 -25.09 2.46
N CYS A 72 -14.75 -25.40 1.44
CA CYS A 72 -14.27 -26.75 1.21
C CYS A 72 -12.73 -26.81 1.17
N LYS A 73 -12.19 -28.01 1.40
CA LYS A 73 -10.74 -28.23 1.50
C LYS A 73 -9.96 -27.83 0.24
N LEU A 74 -10.53 -28.10 -0.94
CA LEU A 74 -9.93 -27.70 -2.21
C LEU A 74 -9.83 -26.16 -2.31
N GLY A 75 -10.89 -25.43 -1.96
CA GLY A 75 -10.88 -23.96 -1.98
C GLY A 75 -9.85 -23.38 -1.02
N GLU A 76 -9.68 -23.97 0.18
CA GLU A 76 -8.60 -23.57 1.10
C GLU A 76 -7.22 -23.76 0.46
N TYR A 77 -6.97 -24.91 -0.18
CA TYR A 77 -5.69 -25.17 -0.84
C TYR A 77 -5.44 -24.21 -2.01
N ILE A 78 -6.43 -23.95 -2.86
CA ILE A 78 -6.33 -22.96 -3.94
C ILE A 78 -5.96 -21.60 -3.34
N GLY A 79 -6.69 -21.14 -2.33
CA GLY A 79 -6.46 -19.85 -1.69
C GLY A 79 -5.03 -19.69 -1.17
N ARG A 80 -4.54 -20.66 -0.41
CA ARG A 80 -3.20 -20.63 0.16
C ARG A 80 -2.09 -20.72 -0.90
N THR A 81 -2.23 -21.64 -1.85
CA THR A 81 -1.20 -21.90 -2.87
C THR A 81 -1.09 -20.73 -3.83
N VAL A 82 -2.21 -20.22 -4.35
CA VAL A 82 -2.22 -19.09 -5.27
C VAL A 82 -1.70 -17.84 -4.59
N LYS A 83 -2.15 -17.54 -3.37
CA LYS A 83 -1.67 -16.39 -2.62
C LYS A 83 -0.15 -16.42 -2.41
N LYS A 84 0.39 -17.57 -2.03
CA LYS A 84 1.84 -17.75 -1.88
C LYS A 84 2.58 -17.56 -3.20
N ALA A 85 2.14 -18.25 -4.26
CA ALA A 85 2.78 -18.19 -5.58
C ALA A 85 2.78 -16.77 -6.18
N VAL A 86 1.67 -16.03 -6.03
CA VAL A 86 1.58 -14.64 -6.51
C VAL A 86 2.54 -13.74 -5.75
N LYS A 87 2.64 -13.85 -4.42
CA LYS A 87 3.59 -13.07 -3.63
C LYS A 87 5.04 -13.36 -4.01
N GLU A 88 5.41 -14.63 -4.16
CA GLU A 88 6.75 -15.01 -4.59
C GLU A 88 7.08 -14.54 -6.02
N ALA A 89 6.11 -14.56 -6.93
CA ALA A 89 6.29 -14.08 -8.29
C ALA A 89 6.48 -12.55 -8.34
N LEU A 90 5.70 -11.79 -7.56
CA LEU A 90 5.81 -10.34 -7.47
C LEU A 90 7.14 -9.91 -6.84
N ASP A 91 7.60 -10.62 -5.81
CA ASP A 91 8.92 -10.39 -5.21
C ASP A 91 10.04 -10.56 -6.27
N ARG A 92 10.03 -11.68 -7.00
CA ARG A 92 11.06 -11.97 -8.02
C ARG A 92 11.01 -11.04 -9.23
N GLN A 93 9.83 -10.61 -9.65
CA GLN A 93 9.63 -9.81 -10.86
C GLN A 93 9.82 -8.32 -10.64
N SER A 94 9.32 -7.80 -9.53
CA SER A 94 9.23 -6.35 -9.27
C SER A 94 9.79 -5.92 -7.92
N GLY A 95 10.28 -6.86 -7.11
CA GLY A 95 10.72 -6.58 -5.75
C GLY A 95 9.59 -6.23 -4.78
N LEU A 96 8.32 -6.37 -5.21
CA LEU A 96 7.18 -6.08 -4.34
C LEU A 96 7.03 -7.18 -3.29
N ASN A 97 7.49 -6.89 -2.09
CA ASN A 97 7.54 -7.79 -0.95
C ASN A 97 7.36 -7.02 0.37
N PRO A 98 7.27 -7.68 1.53
CA PRO A 98 7.15 -6.99 2.81
C PRO A 98 8.31 -6.04 3.15
N ALA A 99 9.55 -6.35 2.74
CA ALA A 99 10.70 -5.48 2.99
C ALA A 99 10.63 -4.20 2.14
N PHE A 100 10.20 -4.29 0.88
CA PHE A 100 9.92 -3.12 0.03
C PHE A 100 8.86 -2.22 0.68
N GLN A 101 7.82 -2.81 1.26
CA GLN A 101 6.75 -2.07 1.93
C GLN A 101 7.14 -1.55 3.33
N HIS A 102 8.30 -1.93 3.86
CA HIS A 102 8.86 -1.36 5.08
C HIS A 102 9.57 -0.03 4.80
N ASN A 103 8.81 0.90 4.21
CA ASN A 103 9.27 2.22 3.79
C ASN A 103 8.11 3.21 3.83
N ILE A 104 8.30 4.39 4.47
CA ILE A 104 7.25 5.39 4.62
C ILE A 104 6.80 5.98 3.28
N LEU A 105 7.70 6.19 2.32
CA LEU A 105 7.33 6.70 1.00
C LEU A 105 6.47 5.69 0.24
N ASN A 106 6.85 4.41 0.22
CA ASN A 106 6.06 3.37 -0.44
C ASN A 106 4.63 3.25 0.13
N ARG A 107 4.46 3.59 1.42
CA ARG A 107 3.13 3.65 2.06
C ARG A 107 2.32 4.86 1.63
N MET A 108 2.99 5.99 1.40
CA MET A 108 2.34 7.29 1.23
C MET A 108 2.35 7.78 -0.22
N ASP A 109 3.07 7.11 -1.14
CA ASP A 109 3.17 7.47 -2.57
C ASP A 109 1.79 7.62 -3.23
N ARG A 110 0.87 6.70 -2.96
CA ARG A 110 -0.51 6.73 -3.49
C ARG A 110 -1.34 7.93 -3.02
N PHE A 111 -0.89 8.62 -1.98
CA PHE A 111 -1.47 9.88 -1.50
C PHE A 111 -0.67 11.11 -1.97
N GLY A 112 0.25 10.93 -2.92
CA GLY A 112 1.05 12.00 -3.50
C GLY A 112 2.25 12.46 -2.66
N ILE A 113 2.62 11.70 -1.62
CA ILE A 113 3.82 11.95 -0.83
C ILE A 113 5.00 11.26 -1.51
N THR A 114 5.70 12.00 -2.32
CA THR A 114 6.87 11.56 -3.09
C THR A 114 8.11 12.35 -2.66
N GLU A 115 9.28 11.86 -3.05
CA GLU A 115 10.54 12.57 -2.83
C GLU A 115 10.50 13.99 -3.43
N ASP A 116 9.95 14.14 -4.64
CA ASP A 116 9.83 15.44 -5.31
C ASP A 116 8.83 16.37 -4.61
N SER A 117 7.71 15.86 -4.10
CA SER A 117 6.75 16.67 -3.34
C SER A 117 7.35 17.15 -2.01
N LEU A 118 8.12 16.31 -1.33
CA LEU A 118 8.85 16.65 -0.11
C LEU A 118 9.93 17.70 -0.39
N TRP A 119 10.74 17.50 -1.42
CA TRP A 119 11.77 18.46 -1.82
C TRP A 119 11.18 19.83 -2.18
N SER A 120 10.10 19.84 -2.95
CA SER A 120 9.41 21.09 -3.31
C SER A 120 8.87 21.82 -2.07
N THR A 121 8.29 21.08 -1.13
CA THR A 121 7.78 21.66 0.13
C THR A 121 8.93 22.16 1.01
N TYR A 122 10.05 21.43 1.07
CA TYR A 122 11.26 21.88 1.76
C TYR A 122 11.76 23.23 1.22
N LEU A 123 11.88 23.37 -0.11
CA LEU A 123 12.31 24.62 -0.73
C LEU A 123 11.35 25.79 -0.45
N GLN A 124 10.05 25.52 -0.36
CA GLN A 124 9.06 26.56 -0.02
C GLN A 124 9.17 27.04 1.43
N LYS A 125 9.54 26.14 2.35
CA LYS A 125 9.71 26.48 3.79
C LYS A 125 11.00 27.26 4.07
N LEU A 126 12.02 27.15 3.21
CA LEU A 126 13.26 27.91 3.40
C LEU A 126 13.03 29.41 3.24
N SER A 127 13.43 30.19 4.23
CA SER A 127 13.49 31.65 4.11
C SER A 127 14.53 32.09 3.10
N GLU A 128 14.40 33.30 2.54
CA GLU A 128 15.40 33.87 1.61
C GLU A 128 16.80 33.98 2.23
N LYS A 129 16.88 34.08 3.55
CA LYS A 129 18.17 34.10 4.28
C LYS A 129 18.79 32.72 4.37
N GLU A 130 17.99 31.68 4.62
CA GLU A 130 18.45 30.30 4.67
C GLU A 130 18.85 29.78 3.30
N LYS A 131 18.14 30.16 2.23
CA LYS A 131 18.52 29.86 0.84
C LYS A 131 19.91 30.37 0.48
N LYS A 132 20.40 31.46 1.10
CA LYS A 132 21.71 32.06 0.86
C LYS A 132 22.80 31.49 1.76
N LEU A 133 22.48 30.91 2.92
CA LEU A 133 23.44 30.52 3.96
C LEU A 133 23.92 29.06 3.88
N SER A 134 23.39 28.24 3.06
CA SER A 134 23.63 26.83 2.78
C SER A 134 22.31 26.05 2.84
N PRO A 135 21.57 26.02 1.76
CA PRO A 135 20.49 25.05 1.67
C PRO A 135 21.12 23.65 1.67
N PHE A 136 20.46 22.68 2.27
CA PHE A 136 20.77 21.29 2.00
C PHE A 136 20.91 21.11 0.48
N VAL A 137 22.05 20.60 0.04
CA VAL A 137 22.14 20.09 -1.31
C VAL A 137 21.12 18.97 -1.43
N ARG A 138 20.42 18.86 -2.55
CA ARG A 138 19.37 17.83 -2.74
C ARG A 138 19.86 16.44 -2.31
N ALA A 139 21.11 16.08 -2.55
CA ALA A 139 21.70 14.83 -2.10
C ALA A 139 21.69 14.64 -0.58
N GLU A 140 21.98 15.70 0.19
CA GLU A 140 21.93 15.63 1.67
C GLU A 140 20.50 15.46 2.18
N PHE A 141 19.54 16.12 1.52
CA PHE A 141 18.12 15.94 1.81
C PHE A 141 17.67 14.49 1.52
N GLU A 142 18.07 13.93 0.39
CA GLU A 142 17.78 12.55 -0.01
C GLU A 142 18.42 11.54 0.95
N ASP A 143 19.64 11.78 1.41
CA ASP A 143 20.30 10.94 2.41
C ASP A 143 19.58 10.96 3.76
N CYS A 144 19.13 12.13 4.21
CA CYS A 144 18.35 12.27 5.43
C CYS A 144 16.99 11.56 5.29
N LEU A 145 16.29 11.80 4.18
CA LEU A 145 15.02 11.15 3.88
C LEU A 145 15.16 9.63 3.82
N SER A 146 16.21 9.11 3.18
CA SER A 146 16.48 7.68 3.07
C SER A 146 16.62 7.01 4.45
N ARG A 147 17.31 7.65 5.40
CA ARG A 147 17.39 7.14 6.79
C ARG A 147 16.03 7.11 7.48
N LEU A 148 15.22 8.14 7.28
CA LEU A 148 13.87 8.22 7.87
C LEU A 148 12.91 7.21 7.22
N CYS A 149 13.07 6.93 5.93
CA CYS A 149 12.21 6.01 5.19
C CYS A 149 12.13 4.61 5.78
N HIS A 150 13.20 4.14 6.40
CA HIS A 150 13.30 2.80 6.97
C HIS A 150 13.32 2.79 8.50
N ASN A 151 13.03 3.91 9.15
CA ASN A 151 12.93 3.97 10.60
C ASN A 151 11.69 3.20 11.09
N ASP A 152 11.88 2.17 11.93
CA ASP A 152 10.83 1.26 12.39
C ASP A 152 9.64 1.99 13.02
N THR A 153 9.91 3.00 13.84
CA THR A 153 8.86 3.81 14.49
C THR A 153 8.06 4.60 13.47
N LEU A 154 8.74 5.29 12.56
CA LEU A 154 8.08 6.04 11.49
C LEU A 154 7.29 5.13 10.56
N VAL A 155 7.84 3.99 10.14
CA VAL A 155 7.14 3.01 9.30
C VAL A 155 5.87 2.49 9.99
N THR A 156 5.96 2.17 11.29
CA THR A 156 4.82 1.68 12.07
C THR A 156 3.69 2.71 12.11
N TYR A 157 3.99 3.94 12.55
CA TYR A 157 2.96 4.98 12.66
C TYR A 157 2.46 5.48 11.30
N THR A 158 3.33 5.55 10.29
CA THR A 158 2.91 5.84 8.90
C THR A 158 1.94 4.78 8.39
N SER A 159 2.17 3.50 8.71
CA SER A 159 1.24 2.43 8.33
C SER A 159 -0.14 2.60 8.96
N LEU A 160 -0.21 2.98 10.23
CA LEU A 160 -1.46 3.29 10.91
C LEU A 160 -2.14 4.53 10.30
N TYR A 161 -1.35 5.56 9.99
CA TYR A 161 -1.85 6.79 9.37
C TYR A 161 -2.42 6.56 7.98
N ALA A 162 -1.69 5.84 7.12
CA ALA A 162 -2.15 5.47 5.79
C ALA A 162 -3.45 4.65 5.83
N HIS A 163 -3.54 3.69 6.78
CA HIS A 163 -4.77 2.92 6.96
C HIS A 163 -5.95 3.79 7.46
N LEU A 164 -5.69 4.77 8.30
CA LEU A 164 -6.71 5.72 8.74
C LEU A 164 -7.22 6.56 7.56
N MET A 165 -6.34 6.96 6.63
CA MET A 165 -6.73 7.63 5.39
C MET A 165 -7.57 6.70 4.49
N ASP A 166 -7.27 5.39 4.44
CA ASP A 166 -8.11 4.43 3.74
C ASP A 166 -9.52 4.32 4.35
N GLN A 167 -9.63 4.29 5.68
CA GLN A 167 -10.94 4.26 6.35
C GLN A 167 -11.80 5.49 6.01
N LEU A 168 -11.15 6.65 5.88
CA LEU A 168 -11.81 7.88 5.44
C LEU A 168 -12.24 7.80 3.97
N ASP A 169 -11.36 7.33 3.07
CA ASP A 169 -11.64 7.19 1.63
C ASP A 169 -12.78 6.20 1.37
N TRP A 170 -12.85 5.14 2.15
CA TRP A 170 -13.93 4.13 2.07
C TRP A 170 -15.23 4.58 2.74
N GLY A 171 -15.27 5.76 3.38
CA GLY A 171 -16.44 6.27 4.09
C GLY A 171 -16.79 5.48 5.35
N LEU A 172 -15.85 4.74 5.92
CA LEU A 172 -16.03 3.98 7.16
C LEU A 172 -15.84 4.85 8.41
N LEU A 173 -15.05 5.91 8.29
CA LEU A 173 -14.88 6.94 9.32
C LEU A 173 -15.09 8.32 8.72
N SER A 174 -15.59 9.23 9.53
CA SER A 174 -15.79 10.64 9.16
C SER A 174 -14.49 11.47 9.26
N PRO A 175 -14.43 12.65 8.63
CA PRO A 175 -13.32 13.59 8.80
C PRO A 175 -13.12 14.02 10.27
N ASP A 176 -14.21 14.18 11.01
CA ASP A 176 -14.17 14.60 12.42
C ASP A 176 -13.56 13.53 13.34
N GLU A 177 -13.63 12.27 12.95
CA GLU A 177 -12.97 11.16 13.65
C GLU A 177 -11.51 11.00 13.20
N THR A 178 -11.26 11.06 11.88
CA THR A 178 -9.95 10.71 11.31
C THR A 178 -8.90 11.80 11.48
N ILE A 179 -9.25 13.08 11.30
CA ILE A 179 -8.26 14.18 11.35
C ILE A 179 -7.64 14.31 12.75
N PRO A 180 -8.40 14.35 13.85
CA PRO A 180 -7.81 14.41 15.18
C PRO A 180 -7.00 13.15 15.54
N ALA A 181 -7.49 11.96 15.18
CA ALA A 181 -6.77 10.70 15.40
C ALA A 181 -5.46 10.66 14.59
N GLY A 182 -5.49 11.12 13.34
CA GLY A 182 -4.30 11.21 12.51
C GLY A 182 -3.23 12.13 13.10
N LYS A 183 -3.60 13.29 13.62
CA LYS A 183 -2.67 14.18 14.32
C LYS A 183 -2.02 13.52 15.53
N GLN A 184 -2.79 12.75 16.31
CA GLN A 184 -2.24 12.01 17.45
C GLN A 184 -1.23 10.93 16.99
N ILE A 185 -1.53 10.20 15.92
CA ILE A 185 -0.62 9.21 15.33
C ILE A 185 0.68 9.88 14.89
N LEU A 186 0.62 11.02 14.22
CA LEU A 186 1.81 11.77 13.78
C LEU A 186 2.63 12.26 14.98
N ASN A 187 2.00 12.74 16.04
CA ASN A 187 2.69 13.12 17.28
C ASN A 187 3.44 11.95 17.90
N LEU A 188 2.82 10.77 17.96
CA LEU A 188 3.46 9.54 18.45
C LEU A 188 4.63 9.09 17.55
N ALA A 189 4.60 9.41 16.27
CA ALA A 189 5.68 9.18 15.33
C ALA A 189 6.84 10.19 15.47
N GLY A 190 6.69 11.21 16.33
CA GLY A 190 7.68 12.26 16.52
C GLY A 190 7.57 13.44 15.56
N PHE A 191 6.47 13.54 14.81
CA PHE A 191 6.21 14.71 13.98
C PHE A 191 5.94 15.93 14.85
N PRO A 192 6.39 17.13 14.42
CA PRO A 192 6.13 18.37 15.16
C PRO A 192 4.64 18.65 15.30
N THR A 193 4.21 19.05 16.51
CA THR A 193 2.80 19.31 16.83
C THR A 193 2.23 20.56 16.14
N ASP A 194 3.12 21.48 15.74
CA ASP A 194 2.78 22.80 15.19
C ASP A 194 2.83 22.85 13.66
N ALA A 195 2.92 21.67 13.00
CA ALA A 195 2.89 21.60 11.54
C ALA A 195 1.58 22.23 11.02
N HIS A 196 1.69 23.47 10.52
CA HIS A 196 0.56 24.20 9.96
C HIS A 196 0.16 23.56 8.63
N CYS A 197 -1.12 23.18 8.54
CA CYS A 197 -1.72 22.86 7.25
C CYS A 197 -1.76 24.16 6.41
N SER A 198 -1.20 24.10 5.20
CA SER A 198 -1.33 25.17 4.22
C SER A 198 -2.72 25.18 3.54
N CYS A 199 -3.59 24.30 3.96
CA CYS A 199 -4.86 23.97 3.34
C CYS A 199 -5.98 24.94 3.74
N SER A 200 -6.83 25.33 2.78
CA SER A 200 -8.11 26.00 3.04
C SER A 200 -9.13 25.01 3.65
N ASP A 201 -10.10 25.52 4.39
CA ASP A 201 -11.15 24.70 5.04
C ASP A 201 -12.00 23.88 4.05
N ASP A 202 -12.08 24.32 2.78
CA ASP A 202 -12.84 23.67 1.70
C ASP A 202 -12.12 22.51 1.00
N GLN A 203 -10.92 22.13 1.42
CA GLN A 203 -10.18 21.03 0.76
C GLN A 203 -10.72 19.67 1.14
N ASN A 204 -10.56 18.72 0.20
CA ASN A 204 -10.82 17.29 0.42
C ASN A 204 -10.08 16.80 1.70
N PRO A 205 -10.77 16.17 2.65
CA PRO A 205 -10.18 15.70 3.91
C PRO A 205 -8.95 14.81 3.75
N ILE A 206 -8.91 13.96 2.71
CA ILE A 206 -7.74 13.12 2.40
C ILE A 206 -6.54 13.98 2.00
N ALA A 207 -6.76 14.99 1.15
CA ALA A 207 -5.70 15.94 0.76
C ALA A 207 -5.19 16.74 1.97
N LYS A 208 -6.08 17.09 2.89
CA LYS A 208 -5.72 17.75 4.16
C LYS A 208 -4.85 16.86 5.04
N MET A 209 -5.20 15.58 5.16
CA MET A 209 -4.37 14.61 5.90
C MET A 209 -3.02 14.39 5.21
N ALA A 210 -2.99 14.27 3.88
CA ALA A 210 -1.74 14.15 3.13
C ALA A 210 -0.82 15.36 3.33
N ASP A 211 -1.37 16.58 3.33
CA ASP A 211 -0.60 17.79 3.59
C ASP A 211 -0.05 17.84 5.03
N PHE A 212 -0.82 17.44 6.05
CA PHE A 212 -0.30 17.33 7.43
C PHE A 212 0.91 16.40 7.50
N TYR A 213 0.84 15.26 6.82
CA TYR A 213 1.96 14.32 6.77
C TYR A 213 3.16 14.93 6.07
N LEU A 214 2.95 15.52 4.88
CA LEU A 214 3.98 16.15 4.05
C LEU A 214 4.72 17.25 4.83
N GLN A 215 3.97 18.19 5.40
CA GLN A 215 4.53 19.32 6.16
C GLN A 215 5.31 18.85 7.38
N GLY A 216 4.76 17.89 8.13
CA GLY A 216 5.38 17.34 9.33
C GLY A 216 6.66 16.56 9.03
N LEU A 217 6.69 15.77 7.94
CA LEU A 217 7.90 15.03 7.54
C LEU A 217 9.02 15.99 7.09
N VAL A 218 8.69 17.04 6.34
CA VAL A 218 9.67 18.08 5.97
C VAL A 218 10.24 18.77 7.21
N GLU A 219 9.40 19.11 8.18
CA GLU A 219 9.89 19.70 9.45
C GLU A 219 10.76 18.75 10.26
N LEU A 220 10.47 17.44 10.21
CA LEU A 220 11.30 16.43 10.83
C LEU A 220 12.69 16.35 10.16
N ILE A 221 12.74 16.45 8.83
CA ILE A 221 14.00 16.49 8.07
C ILE A 221 14.80 17.76 8.41
N MET A 222 14.14 18.92 8.50
CA MET A 222 14.80 20.19 8.80
C MET A 222 15.41 20.25 10.22
N LYS A 223 15.04 19.35 11.12
CA LYS A 223 15.58 19.25 12.50
C LYS A 223 16.75 18.29 12.64
N GLN A 224 17.11 17.55 11.58
CA GLN A 224 18.25 16.62 11.56
C GLN A 224 19.56 17.38 11.32
#